data_1c6b8e032d2a1cfb170fed79a3024011
#
_entry.id   1c6b8e032d2a1cfb170fed79a3024011
#
_cell.length_a   1.000
_cell.length_b   1.000
_cell.length_c   1.000
_cell.angle_alpha   90.00
_cell.angle_beta   90.00
_cell.angle_gamma   90.00
#
_symmetry.space_group_name_H-M   'P 1'
#
loop_
_entity.id
_entity.type
_entity.pdbx_description
1 polymer ?
#
loop_
_entity_poly.entity_id
_entity_poly.type
_entity_poly.pdbx_seq_one_letter_code
_entity_poly.pdbx_strand_id
1 'polypeptide(L)'
;SRGLGDVYKRQDFYRLHNNERIRFESSTGFRVMEDFVDRYDNVYIAGPQYRFFIAPNQKYPPYVANTRIYSCLLIRNDCKHRWRGRYNEDTDICLRVMKDGDVCLQFNAFMQGKMATQTVSGGNTAEFYHAENTDAMKEGYNTDGTINKSQMLADMHPDVATVVWRYGRWHHHVNYNPFKKNKLKLKDNIHLSTGVNNYNMILDRNFQDPRFT
;
A
#
# COMPACT_ATOMS: atom_id res chain seq x y z
N SER A 1 12.15 8.56 -21.55
CA SER A 1 10.81 8.04 -21.85
C SER A 1 10.73 6.55 -21.55
N ARG A 2 10.45 6.18 -20.32
CA ARG A 2 10.17 4.79 -19.91
C ARG A 2 8.79 4.68 -19.27
N GLY A 3 7.79 5.26 -19.91
CA GLY A 3 6.43 5.35 -19.37
C GLY A 3 5.34 4.67 -20.19
N LEU A 4 5.65 3.84 -21.15
CA LEU A 4 4.65 3.26 -22.04
C LEU A 4 4.20 1.84 -21.70
N GLY A 5 4.72 1.23 -20.62
CA GLY A 5 4.33 -0.13 -20.21
C GLY A 5 2.98 -0.26 -19.52
N ASP A 6 2.41 0.83 -19.01
CA ASP A 6 1.18 0.80 -18.19
C ASP A 6 -0.08 1.37 -18.87
N VAL A 7 -0.01 1.74 -20.13
CA VAL A 7 -1.12 2.37 -20.87
C VAL A 7 -2.36 1.46 -20.98
N TYR A 8 -2.20 0.17 -20.80
CA TYR A 8 -3.30 -0.80 -20.89
C TYR A 8 -3.87 -1.28 -19.55
N LYS A 9 -3.28 -0.88 -18.45
CA LYS A 9 -3.83 -1.17 -17.12
C LYS A 9 -4.74 -0.04 -16.69
N ARG A 10 -6.01 -0.06 -17.13
CA ARG A 10 -7.02 0.84 -16.57
C ARG A 10 -7.13 0.55 -15.07
N GLN A 11 -6.61 1.46 -14.26
CA GLN A 11 -6.90 1.49 -12.84
C GLN A 11 -8.21 2.24 -12.64
N ASP A 12 -9.24 1.53 -12.24
CA ASP A 12 -10.48 2.15 -11.80
C ASP A 12 -10.32 2.64 -10.36
N PHE A 13 -10.84 3.82 -10.06
CA PHE A 13 -10.83 4.36 -8.71
C PHE A 13 -12.23 4.40 -8.12
N TYR A 14 -12.30 4.13 -6.82
CA TYR A 14 -13.55 4.05 -6.07
C TYR A 14 -13.42 4.86 -4.77
N ARG A 15 -14.55 5.41 -4.32
CA ARG A 15 -14.69 5.95 -2.98
C ARG A 15 -15.65 5.10 -2.16
N LEU A 16 -15.45 5.05 -0.86
CA LEU A 16 -16.42 4.48 0.06
C LEU A 16 -17.45 5.56 0.43
N HIS A 17 -18.72 5.26 0.21
CA HIS A 17 -19.84 6.14 0.58
C HIS A 17 -20.99 5.29 1.10
N ASN A 18 -21.42 5.54 2.33
CA ASN A 18 -22.45 4.75 3.00
C ASN A 18 -22.14 3.22 2.97
N ASN A 19 -20.88 2.87 3.15
CA ASN A 19 -20.35 1.50 3.04
C ASN A 19 -20.47 0.86 1.64
N GLU A 20 -20.78 1.63 0.61
CA GLU A 20 -20.79 1.21 -0.78
C GLU A 20 -19.54 1.70 -1.52
N ARG A 21 -19.10 0.92 -2.49
CA ARG A 21 -17.93 1.25 -3.35
C ARG A 21 -18.41 1.92 -4.62
N ILE A 22 -18.31 3.24 -4.68
CA ILE A 22 -18.74 4.05 -5.83
C ILE A 22 -17.54 4.38 -6.70
N ARG A 23 -17.59 4.00 -7.98
CA ARG A 23 -16.56 4.38 -8.97
C ARG A 23 -16.57 5.89 -9.21
N PHE A 24 -15.39 6.45 -9.38
CA PHE A 24 -15.24 7.85 -9.79
C PHE A 24 -14.13 7.98 -10.85
N GLU A 25 -14.27 8.99 -11.70
CA GLU A 25 -13.30 9.30 -12.77
C GLU A 25 -12.65 10.68 -12.57
N SER A 26 -13.11 11.42 -11.58
CA SER A 26 -12.61 12.76 -11.27
C SER A 26 -11.27 12.71 -10.54
N SER A 27 -10.39 13.66 -10.83
CA SER A 27 -9.14 13.90 -10.07
C SER A 27 -9.39 14.34 -8.62
N THR A 28 -10.63 14.65 -8.25
CA THR A 28 -11.01 15.11 -6.91
C THR A 28 -10.57 14.12 -5.82
N GLY A 29 -10.66 12.81 -6.07
CA GLY A 29 -10.22 11.81 -5.09
C GLY A 29 -8.74 11.92 -4.74
N PHE A 30 -7.88 12.18 -5.73
CA PHE A 30 -6.44 12.42 -5.51
C PHE A 30 -6.21 13.70 -4.74
N ARG A 31 -6.88 14.79 -5.15
CA ARG A 31 -6.78 16.07 -4.45
C ARG A 31 -7.19 15.96 -2.98
N VAL A 32 -8.26 15.22 -2.67
CA VAL A 32 -8.66 14.98 -1.27
C VAL A 32 -7.58 14.24 -0.48
N MET A 33 -6.96 13.22 -1.09
CA MET A 33 -5.86 12.50 -0.43
C MET A 33 -4.65 13.40 -0.22
N GLU A 34 -4.28 14.21 -1.20
CA GLU A 34 -3.19 15.21 -1.11
C GLU A 34 -3.47 16.23 -0.02
N ASP A 35 -4.63 16.87 -0.04
CA ASP A 35 -5.05 17.86 0.97
C ASP A 35 -5.07 17.27 2.39
N PHE A 36 -5.37 15.98 2.52
CA PHE A 36 -5.34 15.32 3.82
C PHE A 36 -3.91 15.11 4.31
N VAL A 37 -3.01 14.60 3.47
CA VAL A 37 -1.62 14.33 3.88
C VAL A 37 -0.83 15.62 4.08
N ASP A 38 -1.15 16.67 3.35
CA ASP A 38 -0.52 17.98 3.49
C ASP A 38 -0.73 18.66 4.84
N ARG A 39 -1.66 18.15 5.64
CA ARG A 39 -1.86 18.62 7.03
C ARG A 39 -0.75 18.15 7.98
N TYR A 40 0.06 17.19 7.59
CA TYR A 40 1.01 16.52 8.47
C TYR A 40 2.44 16.69 7.98
N ASP A 41 3.34 16.97 8.93
CA ASP A 41 4.76 17.14 8.62
C ASP A 41 5.46 15.84 8.25
N ASN A 42 4.99 14.72 8.78
CA ASN A 42 5.68 13.44 8.72
C ASN A 42 4.95 12.35 7.93
N VAL A 43 4.07 12.70 7.00
CA VAL A 43 3.50 11.76 6.04
C VAL A 43 4.26 11.90 4.72
N TYR A 44 5.10 10.94 4.38
CA TYR A 44 5.90 10.97 3.16
C TYR A 44 5.34 10.08 2.05
N ILE A 45 4.60 9.04 2.40
CA ILE A 45 4.00 8.12 1.44
C ILE A 45 2.56 7.86 1.84
N ALA A 46 1.65 8.00 0.88
CA ALA A 46 0.25 7.67 1.03
C ALA A 46 -0.30 7.02 -0.24
N GLY A 47 -1.51 6.48 -0.17
CA GLY A 47 -2.20 5.97 -1.35
C GLY A 47 -3.48 5.23 -1.04
N PRO A 48 -4.29 4.94 -2.08
CA PRO A 48 -5.56 4.25 -1.95
C PRO A 48 -5.36 2.76 -1.68
N GLN A 49 -6.29 2.17 -0.93
CA GLN A 49 -6.35 0.73 -0.69
C GLN A 49 -6.77 -0.03 -1.96
N TYR A 50 -6.42 -1.30 -2.07
CA TYR A 50 -7.04 -2.16 -3.07
C TYR A 50 -8.52 -2.36 -2.77
N ARG A 51 -9.36 -2.18 -3.78
CA ARG A 51 -10.80 -2.43 -3.71
C ARG A 51 -11.13 -3.83 -3.19
N PHE A 52 -10.29 -4.81 -3.49
CA PHE A 52 -10.46 -6.19 -3.06
C PHE A 52 -10.50 -6.34 -1.52
N PHE A 53 -9.75 -5.52 -0.79
CA PHE A 53 -9.67 -5.60 0.67
C PHE A 53 -10.75 -4.81 1.40
N ILE A 54 -11.55 -4.04 0.69
CA ILE A 54 -12.67 -3.27 1.26
C ILE A 54 -13.97 -3.95 0.84
N ALA A 55 -14.50 -4.83 1.70
CA ALA A 55 -15.78 -5.48 1.44
C ALA A 55 -16.95 -4.47 1.51
N PRO A 56 -17.99 -4.60 0.66
CA PRO A 56 -19.17 -3.77 0.78
C PRO A 56 -19.92 -4.07 2.07
N ASN A 57 -20.72 -3.10 2.52
CA ASN A 57 -21.56 -3.21 3.73
C ASN A 57 -20.80 -3.46 5.04
N GLN A 58 -19.51 -3.13 5.08
CA GLN A 58 -18.70 -3.16 6.29
C GLN A 58 -18.15 -1.78 6.59
N LYS A 59 -18.00 -1.49 7.89
CA LYS A 59 -17.37 -0.25 8.35
C LYS A 59 -15.85 -0.41 8.33
N TYR A 60 -15.18 0.58 7.79
CA TYR A 60 -13.72 0.69 7.81
C TYR A 60 -13.31 2.07 8.32
N PRO A 61 -12.17 2.18 9.00
CA PRO A 61 -11.60 3.49 9.26
C PRO A 61 -11.29 4.15 7.91
N PRO A 62 -11.38 5.48 7.80
CA PRO A 62 -11.12 6.18 6.53
C PRO A 62 -9.69 5.95 6.03
N TYR A 63 -8.75 5.68 6.92
CA TYR A 63 -7.36 5.34 6.60
C TYR A 63 -6.75 4.43 7.66
N VAL A 64 -5.63 3.82 7.32
CA VAL A 64 -4.75 3.06 8.21
C VAL A 64 -3.35 3.66 8.13
N ALA A 65 -2.74 3.96 9.27
CA ALA A 65 -1.37 4.45 9.35
C ALA A 65 -0.38 3.30 9.52
N ASN A 66 0.88 3.55 9.13
CA ASN A 66 2.02 2.67 9.36
C ASN A 66 1.86 1.27 8.74
N THR A 67 1.46 1.26 7.49
CA THR A 67 1.36 0.08 6.65
C THR A 67 1.97 0.36 5.28
N ARG A 68 2.17 -0.68 4.50
CA ARG A 68 2.62 -0.56 3.11
C ARG A 68 1.52 0.01 2.23
N ILE A 69 1.92 0.74 1.22
CA ILE A 69 1.05 1.24 0.17
C ILE A 69 1.38 0.50 -1.13
N TYR A 70 0.39 -0.01 -1.82
CA TYR A 70 0.59 -0.80 -3.03
C TYR A 70 0.26 -0.04 -4.30
N SER A 71 1.10 -0.18 -5.30
CA SER A 71 0.85 0.11 -6.72
C SER A 71 0.50 1.57 -7.08
N CYS A 72 -0.25 2.28 -6.25
CA CYS A 72 -0.58 3.68 -6.44
C CYS A 72 -0.10 4.46 -5.23
N LEU A 73 1.01 5.16 -5.38
CA LEU A 73 1.67 5.88 -4.30
C LEU A 73 1.67 7.37 -4.59
N LEU A 74 1.24 8.15 -3.60
CA LEU A 74 1.49 9.57 -3.46
C LEU A 74 2.77 9.70 -2.67
N ILE A 75 3.83 10.22 -3.26
CA ILE A 75 5.13 10.37 -2.61
C ILE A 75 5.45 11.85 -2.55
N ARG A 76 5.71 12.35 -1.35
CA ARG A 76 6.10 13.74 -1.13
C ARG A 76 7.46 14.01 -1.79
N ASN A 77 7.60 15.13 -2.49
CA ASN A 77 8.78 15.44 -3.30
C ASN A 77 10.08 15.50 -2.51
N ASP A 78 10.01 15.88 -1.24
CA ASP A 78 11.13 15.94 -0.30
C ASP A 78 11.41 14.62 0.43
N CYS A 79 10.74 13.53 0.05
CA CYS A 79 11.07 12.20 0.55
C CYS A 79 12.51 11.86 0.21
N LYS A 80 13.34 11.60 1.23
CA LYS A 80 14.77 11.31 1.04
C LYS A 80 15.04 9.92 0.46
N HIS A 81 14.07 9.02 0.57
CA HIS A 81 14.21 7.66 0.05
C HIS A 81 13.97 7.61 -1.45
N ARG A 82 14.73 6.76 -2.13
CA ARG A 82 14.59 6.45 -3.56
C ARG A 82 14.36 4.96 -3.73
N TRP A 83 13.80 4.56 -4.86
CA TRP A 83 13.62 3.17 -5.20
C TRP A 83 14.93 2.40 -5.13
N ARG A 84 14.89 1.22 -4.55
CA ARG A 84 15.97 0.25 -4.53
C ARG A 84 15.39 -1.16 -4.59
N GLY A 85 16.23 -2.11 -4.99
CA GLY A 85 15.78 -3.48 -5.19
C GLY A 85 14.98 -3.65 -6.48
N ARG A 86 14.82 -4.90 -6.88
CA ARG A 86 14.14 -5.26 -8.12
C ARG A 86 12.65 -5.53 -7.89
N TYR A 87 12.30 -5.88 -6.65
CA TYR A 87 10.99 -6.35 -6.25
C TYR A 87 10.56 -5.79 -4.91
N ASN A 88 9.22 -5.76 -4.67
CA ASN A 88 8.65 -5.25 -3.43
C ASN A 88 9.12 -3.82 -3.09
N GLU A 89 9.43 -3.05 -4.12
CA GLU A 89 9.95 -1.69 -4.03
C GLU A 89 9.00 -0.77 -3.26
N ASP A 90 7.69 -0.99 -3.40
CA ASP A 90 6.65 -0.28 -2.67
C ASP A 90 6.69 -0.61 -1.15
N THR A 91 6.89 -1.86 -0.81
CA THR A 91 7.02 -2.28 0.59
C THR A 91 8.35 -1.80 1.18
N ASP A 92 9.47 -1.91 0.45
CA ASP A 92 10.78 -1.45 0.89
C ASP A 92 10.79 0.05 1.22
N ILE A 93 10.28 0.88 0.32
CA ILE A 93 10.29 2.34 0.55
C ILE A 93 9.39 2.72 1.73
N CYS A 94 8.23 2.08 1.89
CA CYS A 94 7.35 2.30 3.05
C CYS A 94 8.05 1.90 4.36
N LEU A 95 8.75 0.75 4.40
CA LEU A 95 9.46 0.31 5.59
C LEU A 95 10.57 1.29 5.98
N ARG A 96 11.31 1.83 5.02
CA ARG A 96 12.37 2.81 5.30
C ARG A 96 11.82 4.12 5.87
N VAL A 97 10.75 4.62 5.30
CA VAL A 97 10.04 5.80 5.85
C VAL A 97 9.59 5.54 7.28
N MET A 98 8.97 4.39 7.54
CA MET A 98 8.50 4.07 8.89
C MET A 98 9.65 3.82 9.88
N LYS A 99 10.80 3.30 9.45
CA LYS A 99 12.01 3.15 10.29
C LYS A 99 12.61 4.48 10.72
N ASP A 100 12.45 5.53 9.91
CA ASP A 100 12.84 6.89 10.28
C ASP A 100 11.92 7.53 11.34
N GLY A 101 10.82 6.88 11.71
CA GLY A 101 9.83 7.40 12.65
C GLY A 101 8.71 8.18 11.97
N ASP A 102 8.70 8.21 10.64
CA ASP A 102 7.68 8.86 9.83
C ASP A 102 6.50 7.93 9.55
N VAL A 103 5.48 8.40 8.86
CA VAL A 103 4.21 7.72 8.67
C VAL A 103 3.96 7.43 7.19
N CYS A 104 3.56 6.20 6.89
CA CYS A 104 2.89 5.82 5.65
C CYS A 104 1.39 5.71 5.90
N LEU A 105 0.56 6.21 4.97
CA LEU A 105 -0.87 6.32 5.17
C LEU A 105 -1.66 5.69 4.03
N GLN A 106 -2.43 4.64 4.33
CA GLN A 106 -3.27 3.94 3.37
C GLN A 106 -4.74 4.37 3.54
N PHE A 107 -5.32 4.94 2.49
CA PHE A 107 -6.73 5.34 2.51
C PHE A 107 -7.65 4.16 2.22
N ASN A 108 -8.57 3.87 3.15
CA ASN A 108 -9.70 2.97 2.91
C ASN A 108 -10.89 3.71 2.29
N ALA A 109 -11.00 5.01 2.56
CA ALA A 109 -12.03 5.87 1.98
C ALA A 109 -11.92 5.98 0.45
N PHE A 110 -10.71 5.78 -0.08
CA PHE A 110 -10.42 5.73 -1.51
C PHE A 110 -9.76 4.41 -1.86
N MET A 111 -10.16 3.83 -2.98
CA MET A 111 -9.72 2.52 -3.39
C MET A 111 -9.31 2.52 -4.86
N GLN A 112 -8.36 1.68 -5.20
CA GLN A 112 -7.98 1.35 -6.57
C GLN A 112 -8.46 -0.04 -6.96
N GLY A 113 -9.03 -0.17 -8.15
CA GLY A 113 -9.35 -1.44 -8.79
C GLY A 113 -8.17 -1.88 -9.65
N LYS A 114 -7.29 -2.71 -9.11
CA LYS A 114 -6.22 -3.33 -9.89
C LYS A 114 -6.69 -4.67 -10.42
N MET A 115 -6.35 -4.99 -11.66
CA MET A 115 -6.52 -6.35 -12.17
C MET A 115 -5.68 -7.34 -11.35
N ALA A 116 -6.17 -8.56 -11.24
CA ALA A 116 -5.44 -9.60 -10.51
C ALA A 116 -4.03 -9.75 -11.09
N THR A 117 -3.05 -9.92 -10.22
CA THR A 117 -1.66 -10.19 -10.62
C THR A 117 -1.66 -11.47 -11.46
N GLN A 118 -0.90 -11.51 -12.55
CA GLN A 118 -0.78 -12.63 -13.51
C GLN A 118 -1.90 -12.75 -14.57
N THR A 119 -2.89 -11.87 -14.58
CA THR A 119 -3.96 -11.94 -15.59
C THR A 119 -3.68 -11.12 -16.84
N VAL A 120 -2.64 -10.29 -16.82
CA VAL A 120 -2.25 -9.44 -17.96
C VAL A 120 -0.81 -9.77 -18.33
N SER A 121 -0.54 -9.97 -19.63
CA SER A 121 0.82 -10.19 -20.15
C SER A 121 1.68 -8.94 -19.98
N GLY A 122 2.97 -9.14 -19.68
CA GLY A 122 3.96 -8.06 -19.51
C GLY A 122 4.36 -7.79 -18.06
N GLY A 123 5.30 -6.87 -17.88
CA GLY A 123 5.92 -6.59 -16.58
C GLY A 123 6.74 -7.79 -16.09
N ASN A 124 6.80 -7.95 -14.77
CA ASN A 124 7.55 -9.03 -14.14
C ASN A 124 6.83 -10.39 -14.16
N THR A 125 5.67 -10.51 -14.83
CA THR A 125 4.84 -11.72 -14.81
C THR A 125 5.59 -12.91 -15.42
N ALA A 126 6.20 -12.73 -16.58
CA ALA A 126 6.93 -13.81 -17.26
C ALA A 126 8.17 -14.25 -16.47
N GLU A 127 8.82 -13.30 -15.81
CA GLU A 127 10.06 -13.56 -15.09
C GLU A 127 9.85 -14.33 -13.78
N PHE A 128 8.73 -14.06 -13.07
CA PHE A 128 8.50 -14.62 -11.74
C PHE A 128 7.60 -15.83 -11.71
N TYR A 129 6.65 -15.85 -12.60
CA TYR A 129 5.56 -16.81 -12.52
C TYR A 129 5.61 -17.83 -13.65
N HIS A 130 6.42 -17.58 -14.67
CA HIS A 130 6.66 -18.48 -15.80
C HIS A 130 8.14 -18.87 -15.96
N ALA A 131 9.00 -18.51 -15.02
CA ALA A 131 10.35 -19.05 -15.00
C ALA A 131 10.24 -20.57 -14.79
N GLU A 132 10.32 -21.30 -15.89
CA GLU A 132 10.53 -22.74 -15.90
C GLU A 132 11.91 -23.03 -15.33
N ASN A 133 12.04 -22.95 -14.01
CA ASN A 133 13.24 -23.40 -13.36
C ASN A 133 13.09 -24.90 -13.08
N THR A 134 13.37 -25.68 -14.12
CA THR A 134 13.25 -27.12 -14.15
C THR A 134 14.04 -27.83 -13.06
N ASP A 135 15.14 -27.24 -12.56
CA ASP A 135 16.00 -27.86 -11.57
C ASP A 135 15.42 -27.79 -10.15
N ALA A 136 14.79 -26.71 -9.79
CA ALA A 136 14.14 -26.59 -8.47
C ALA A 136 12.81 -27.36 -8.41
N MET A 137 12.14 -27.59 -9.54
CA MET A 137 11.01 -28.55 -9.58
C MET A 137 11.44 -29.99 -9.28
N LYS A 138 12.66 -30.38 -9.65
CA LYS A 138 13.24 -31.69 -9.36
C LYS A 138 13.55 -31.88 -7.88
N GLU A 139 13.77 -30.80 -7.13
CA GLU A 139 14.03 -30.81 -5.69
C GLU A 139 12.75 -30.64 -4.83
N GLY A 140 11.59 -30.64 -5.44
CA GLY A 140 10.31 -30.50 -4.73
C GLY A 140 9.97 -29.08 -4.27
N TYR A 141 10.73 -28.09 -4.73
CA TYR A 141 10.41 -26.68 -4.49
C TYR A 141 9.49 -26.17 -5.61
N ASN A 142 8.40 -25.53 -5.20
CA ASN A 142 7.50 -24.88 -6.15
C ASN A 142 8.17 -23.63 -6.72
N THR A 143 8.57 -23.67 -7.98
CA THR A 143 9.52 -22.77 -8.64
C THR A 143 8.85 -21.54 -9.25
N ASP A 144 7.92 -20.95 -8.56
CA ASP A 144 7.21 -19.77 -9.06
C ASP A 144 8.00 -18.44 -8.92
N GLY A 145 9.30 -18.48 -8.63
CA GLY A 145 10.14 -17.29 -8.41
C GLY A 145 9.75 -16.43 -7.22
N THR A 146 8.68 -16.79 -6.49
CA THR A 146 8.18 -15.99 -5.37
C THR A 146 9.12 -16.03 -4.18
N ILE A 147 9.92 -17.09 -4.03
CA ILE A 147 10.90 -17.21 -2.95
C ILE A 147 11.97 -16.11 -3.05
N ASN A 148 12.57 -15.92 -4.22
CA ASN A 148 13.63 -14.91 -4.41
C ASN A 148 13.12 -13.49 -4.15
N LYS A 149 11.91 -13.20 -4.63
CA LYS A 149 11.22 -11.94 -4.38
C LYS A 149 10.97 -11.71 -2.88
N SER A 150 10.54 -12.75 -2.18
CA SER A 150 10.22 -12.68 -0.76
C SER A 150 11.48 -12.61 0.09
N GLN A 151 12.52 -13.37 -0.28
CA GLN A 151 13.81 -13.40 0.40
C GLN A 151 14.53 -12.05 0.28
N MET A 152 14.52 -11.42 -0.90
CA MET A 152 15.12 -10.11 -1.09
C MET A 152 14.57 -9.06 -0.09
N LEU A 153 13.27 -9.05 0.16
CA LEU A 153 12.70 -8.12 1.15
C LEU A 153 13.12 -8.48 2.58
N ALA A 154 13.15 -9.78 2.91
CA ALA A 154 13.59 -10.24 4.23
C ALA A 154 15.07 -9.91 4.47
N ASP A 155 15.94 -10.04 3.46
CA ASP A 155 17.36 -9.70 3.56
C ASP A 155 17.57 -8.18 3.74
N MET A 156 16.75 -7.36 3.09
CA MET A 156 16.80 -5.90 3.24
C MET A 156 16.23 -5.41 4.58
N HIS A 157 15.34 -6.18 5.21
CA HIS A 157 14.66 -5.82 6.44
C HIS A 157 14.55 -6.99 7.43
N PRO A 158 15.68 -7.59 7.85
CA PRO A 158 15.67 -8.80 8.68
C PRO A 158 15.07 -8.60 10.08
N ASP A 159 14.95 -7.36 10.51
CA ASP A 159 14.34 -6.95 11.78
C ASP A 159 12.81 -7.03 11.80
N VAL A 160 12.17 -6.93 10.63
CA VAL A 160 10.70 -6.86 10.53
C VAL A 160 10.10 -7.75 9.43
N ALA A 161 10.89 -8.27 8.51
CA ALA A 161 10.41 -9.09 7.41
C ALA A 161 10.95 -10.52 7.48
N THR A 162 10.09 -11.47 7.17
CA THR A 162 10.42 -12.91 7.10
C THR A 162 9.77 -13.52 5.86
N VAL A 163 10.27 -14.68 5.45
CA VAL A 163 9.66 -15.48 4.38
C VAL A 163 8.77 -16.55 4.99
N VAL A 164 7.56 -16.67 4.48
CA VAL A 164 6.56 -17.63 4.95
C VAL A 164 5.90 -18.35 3.77
N TRP A 165 5.60 -19.64 3.96
CA TRP A 165 4.82 -20.42 3.00
C TRP A 165 3.33 -20.29 3.30
N ARG A 166 2.54 -19.72 2.37
CA ARG A 166 1.07 -19.60 2.51
C ARG A 166 0.41 -19.70 1.14
N TYR A 167 -0.77 -20.29 1.09
CA TYR A 167 -1.59 -20.38 -0.13
C TYR A 167 -0.84 -21.01 -1.33
N GLY A 168 -0.02 -22.04 -1.06
CA GLY A 168 0.72 -22.77 -2.09
C GLY A 168 1.91 -22.03 -2.70
N ARG A 169 2.42 -20.95 -2.06
CA ARG A 169 3.59 -20.21 -2.52
C ARG A 169 4.31 -19.47 -1.40
N TRP A 170 5.52 -19.00 -1.69
CA TRP A 170 6.29 -18.18 -0.76
C TRP A 170 5.81 -16.74 -0.76
N HIS A 171 5.70 -16.19 0.44
CA HIS A 171 5.32 -14.80 0.68
C HIS A 171 6.31 -14.15 1.65
N HIS A 172 6.57 -12.87 1.46
CA HIS A 172 7.12 -12.07 2.55
C HIS A 172 6.02 -11.77 3.57
N HIS A 173 6.38 -11.84 4.83
CA HIS A 173 5.55 -11.39 5.94
C HIS A 173 6.27 -10.26 6.67
N VAL A 174 5.58 -9.13 6.86
CA VAL A 174 6.12 -7.97 7.56
C VAL A 174 5.40 -7.78 8.88
N ASN A 175 6.17 -7.66 9.96
CA ASN A 175 5.67 -7.25 11.26
C ASN A 175 5.65 -5.71 11.37
N TYR A 176 4.46 -5.12 11.30
CA TYR A 176 4.27 -3.67 11.41
C TYR A 176 4.16 -3.16 12.85
N ASN A 177 4.16 -4.04 13.88
CA ASN A 177 4.01 -3.65 15.28
C ASN A 177 5.04 -2.62 15.76
N PRO A 178 6.33 -2.70 15.38
CA PRO A 178 7.32 -1.69 15.81
C PRO A 178 6.97 -0.26 15.36
N PHE A 179 6.20 -0.11 14.29
CA PHE A 179 5.85 1.19 13.71
C PHE A 179 4.55 1.80 14.29
N LYS A 180 3.79 1.06 15.09
CA LYS A 180 2.57 1.59 15.75
C LYS A 180 2.83 2.83 16.64
N LYS A 181 4.07 3.00 17.07
CA LYS A 181 4.50 4.19 17.85
C LYS A 181 4.61 5.45 16.99
N ASN A 182 4.77 5.35 15.69
CA ASN A 182 4.87 6.51 14.80
C ASN A 182 3.51 7.19 14.73
N LYS A 183 3.44 8.43 15.18
CA LYS A 183 2.19 9.20 15.24
C LYS A 183 2.20 10.29 14.20
N LEU A 184 1.02 10.61 13.68
CA LEU A 184 0.82 11.75 12.79
C LEU A 184 1.19 13.05 13.53
N LYS A 185 2.02 13.88 12.91
CA LYS A 185 2.42 15.20 13.42
C LYS A 185 1.72 16.25 12.59
N LEU A 186 0.71 16.89 13.17
CA LEU A 186 -0.03 17.97 12.53
C LEU A 186 0.88 19.19 12.41
N LYS A 187 0.83 19.88 11.27
CA LYS A 187 1.52 21.17 11.08
C LYS A 187 0.94 22.23 12.01
N ASP A 188 1.77 23.12 12.51
CA ASP A 188 1.39 24.13 13.51
C ASP A 188 0.27 25.07 13.05
N ASN A 189 0.20 25.35 11.76
CA ASN A 189 -0.81 26.22 11.16
C ASN A 189 -2.14 25.52 10.83
N ILE A 190 -2.26 24.23 11.13
CA ILE A 190 -3.45 23.43 10.83
C ILE A 190 -4.30 23.22 12.10
N HIS A 191 -5.51 23.72 12.08
CA HIS A 191 -6.50 23.48 13.11
C HIS A 191 -7.54 22.46 12.61
N LEU A 192 -7.53 21.26 13.21
CA LEU A 192 -8.55 20.26 12.91
C LEU A 192 -9.87 20.68 13.56
N SER A 193 -10.86 21.05 12.75
CA SER A 193 -12.22 21.19 13.25
C SER A 193 -12.75 19.84 13.70
N THR A 194 -13.52 19.83 14.78
CA THR A 194 -14.22 18.60 15.25
C THR A 194 -15.44 18.25 14.41
N GLY A 195 -15.72 19.04 13.38
CA GLY A 195 -16.87 18.86 12.49
C GLY A 195 -16.54 18.12 11.20
N VAL A 196 -17.54 17.99 10.36
CA VAL A 196 -17.42 17.46 9.00
C VAL A 196 -16.55 18.41 8.17
N ASN A 197 -15.50 17.89 7.54
CA ASN A 197 -14.66 18.70 6.64
C ASN A 197 -15.36 18.98 5.31
N ASN A 198 -14.70 19.74 4.41
CA ASN A 198 -15.22 20.11 3.08
C ASN A 198 -15.59 18.91 2.19
N TYR A 199 -15.17 17.72 2.55
CA TYR A 199 -15.38 16.48 1.79
C TYR A 199 -16.36 15.52 2.50
N ASN A 200 -17.09 15.98 3.50
CA ASN A 200 -17.98 15.17 4.35
C ASN A 200 -17.26 14.03 5.10
N MET A 201 -15.95 14.15 5.33
CA MET A 201 -15.22 13.21 6.17
C MET A 201 -15.23 13.69 7.61
N ILE A 202 -15.57 12.79 8.52
CA ILE A 202 -15.52 13.03 9.97
C ILE A 202 -14.29 12.30 10.50
N LEU A 203 -13.47 13.01 11.28
CA LEU A 203 -12.41 12.35 12.03
C LEU A 203 -13.02 11.67 13.26
N ASP A 204 -13.21 10.36 13.18
CA ASP A 204 -13.59 9.56 14.34
C ASP A 204 -12.34 9.24 15.17
N ARG A 205 -12.13 9.99 16.24
CA ARG A 205 -11.00 9.79 17.17
C ARG A 205 -11.15 8.53 18.03
N ASN A 206 -12.34 7.98 18.10
CA ASN A 206 -12.67 6.84 18.95
C ASN A 206 -12.70 5.52 18.15
N PHE A 207 -12.46 5.58 16.84
CA PHE A 207 -12.44 4.38 16.03
C PHE A 207 -11.25 3.50 16.41
N GLN A 208 -11.53 2.35 17.00
CA GLN A 208 -10.56 1.27 17.17
C GLN A 208 -10.76 0.28 16.02
N ASP A 209 -9.72 0.06 15.24
CA ASP A 209 -9.77 -0.92 14.17
C ASP A 209 -9.82 -2.34 14.79
N PRO A 210 -10.91 -3.08 14.62
CA PRO A 210 -11.06 -4.41 15.23
C PRO A 210 -10.04 -5.44 14.75
N ARG A 211 -9.26 -5.11 13.70
CA ARG A 211 -8.18 -5.98 13.20
C ARG A 211 -6.89 -5.87 14.02
N PHE A 212 -6.82 -4.92 14.97
CA PHE A 212 -5.63 -4.62 15.78
C PHE A 212 -5.93 -4.61 17.30
N THR A 213 -7.11 -5.06 17.71
CA THR A 213 -7.47 -5.31 19.12
C THR A 213 -7.17 -6.75 19.57
#